data_c9b02621ccbed520fbc416364b41e388
#
_entry.id   c9b02621ccbed520fbc416364b41e388
#
_cell.length_a   1.000
_cell.length_b   1.000
_cell.length_c   1.000
_cell.angle_alpha   90.00
_cell.angle_beta   90.00
_cell.angle_gamma   90.00
#
_symmetry.space_group_name_H-M   'P 1'
#
loop_
_entity.id
_entity.type
_entity.pdbx_description
1 polymer ?
#
loop_
_entity_poly.entity_id
_entity_poly.type
_entity_poly.pdbx_seq_one_letter_code
_entity_poly.pdbx_strand_id
1 'polypeptide(L)'
;MEKNKLTLSGRREFLAGVGVLAGASIITGLPGISLAKNFGGAPATFTVKQVIDIAMSETPGPPPGRTVDQIRAGSLDQQVTGIVTTTFPTIEVINKAIKVGANMIISHEAAFYNLDDNAARMKDDDIIKYKTELLEKNKIAIWRFHDSWHAHKPDGITWGTLVKLGWEKYYNPATPKIITLPNPITLQQAVTLTKTRLGAPQVRVIGDLKKPVKTIYFTLGSVLSTEVIPIIQSEKPDLIISGESREWEVGLRVQDGVMMGLNTKLIVLGHAISEEAGMEYAANWLAPKVQGLKVTHIAAGTPFKYV
;
A
#
# COMPACT_ATOMS: atom_id res chain seq x y z
N MET A 1 -55.76 0.02 -34.05
CA MET A 1 -56.20 0.81 -32.90
C MET A 1 -55.16 0.54 -31.80
N GLU A 2 -54.37 1.41 -31.23
CA GLU A 2 -54.06 2.83 -31.44
C GLU A 2 -52.61 3.03 -30.90
N LYS A 3 -51.83 3.80 -31.64
CA LYS A 3 -50.48 4.19 -31.29
C LYS A 3 -50.53 5.20 -30.12
N ASN A 4 -49.64 5.13 -29.18
CA ASN A 4 -49.24 6.32 -28.45
C ASN A 4 -47.71 6.39 -28.29
N LYS A 5 -47.16 7.29 -29.09
CA LYS A 5 -45.84 7.88 -28.94
C LYS A 5 -45.90 8.84 -27.76
N LEU A 6 -44.95 8.80 -26.85
CA LEU A 6 -44.63 9.91 -25.96
C LEU A 6 -43.19 10.38 -26.22
N THR A 7 -43.14 11.60 -26.61
CA THR A 7 -42.04 12.41 -27.11
C THR A 7 -41.09 12.85 -26.00
N LEU A 8 -39.81 12.83 -26.30
CA LEU A 8 -38.74 13.51 -25.57
C LEU A 8 -38.95 15.03 -25.63
N SER A 9 -39.21 15.68 -24.50
CA SER A 9 -39.09 17.12 -24.32
C SER A 9 -38.89 17.40 -22.83
N GLY A 10 -37.82 18.09 -22.44
CA GLY A 10 -37.64 18.53 -21.06
C GLY A 10 -36.22 18.77 -20.54
N ARG A 11 -35.25 19.00 -21.43
CA ARG A 11 -33.87 19.32 -20.98
C ARG A 11 -33.35 20.71 -21.41
N ARG A 12 -34.22 21.63 -21.78
CA ARG A 12 -33.80 22.97 -22.31
C ARG A 12 -34.41 24.20 -21.65
N GLU A 13 -35.16 24.08 -20.55
CA GLU A 13 -35.85 25.23 -19.95
C GLU A 13 -35.40 25.62 -18.54
N PHE A 14 -34.20 25.26 -18.10
CA PHE A 14 -33.72 25.68 -16.78
C PHE A 14 -32.60 26.75 -16.80
N LEU A 15 -32.34 27.38 -17.92
CA LEU A 15 -31.30 28.43 -18.05
C LEU A 15 -31.81 29.76 -18.63
N ALA A 16 -33.01 30.20 -18.28
CA ALA A 16 -33.45 31.56 -18.64
C ALA A 16 -34.29 32.13 -17.51
N GLY A 17 -33.69 32.84 -16.58
CA GLY A 17 -34.45 33.54 -15.54
C GLY A 17 -33.61 34.20 -14.45
N VAL A 18 -32.61 35.01 -14.78
CA VAL A 18 -32.13 36.07 -13.90
C VAL A 18 -31.97 37.34 -14.70
N GLY A 19 -33.05 38.06 -14.82
CA GLY A 19 -33.12 39.40 -15.37
C GLY A 19 -32.81 40.45 -14.31
N VAL A 20 -32.06 41.42 -14.73
CA VAL A 20 -31.64 42.66 -14.10
C VAL A 20 -32.82 43.41 -13.47
N LEU A 21 -32.66 43.89 -12.23
CA LEU A 21 -33.33 45.09 -11.71
C LEU A 21 -32.29 45.99 -11.02
N ALA A 22 -31.91 47.03 -11.77
CA ALA A 22 -31.23 48.18 -11.21
C ALA A 22 -32.23 49.04 -10.45
N GLY A 23 -32.04 49.24 -9.17
CA GLY A 23 -32.77 50.20 -8.33
C GLY A 23 -31.79 50.97 -7.48
N ALA A 24 -31.53 52.21 -7.83
CA ALA A 24 -30.72 53.14 -7.05
C ALA A 24 -31.49 53.58 -5.80
N SER A 25 -30.90 53.37 -4.61
CA SER A 25 -31.29 54.08 -3.38
C SER A 25 -30.03 54.46 -2.63
N ILE A 26 -29.81 55.76 -2.54
CA ILE A 26 -28.80 56.41 -1.71
C ILE A 26 -29.20 56.26 -0.25
N ILE A 27 -28.39 55.59 0.58
CA ILE A 27 -28.44 55.71 2.03
C ILE A 27 -27.00 55.89 2.55
N THR A 28 -26.82 57.03 3.20
CA THR A 28 -25.62 57.53 3.83
C THR A 28 -25.18 56.72 5.03
N GLY A 29 -23.90 56.38 5.12
CA GLY A 29 -23.08 56.40 6.31
C GLY A 29 -23.31 55.37 7.40
N LEU A 30 -22.69 54.15 7.24
CA LEU A 30 -22.19 53.36 8.38
C LEU A 30 -20.84 52.72 7.97
N PRO A 31 -19.84 52.65 8.88
CA PRO A 31 -18.56 52.05 8.53
C PRO A 31 -18.73 50.58 8.26
N GLY A 32 -18.45 50.22 7.01
CA GLY A 32 -18.53 48.84 6.56
C GLY A 32 -17.59 47.92 7.32
N ILE A 33 -18.15 47.03 8.13
CA ILE A 33 -17.43 45.87 8.63
C ILE A 33 -17.28 44.94 7.42
N SER A 34 -16.12 44.98 6.80
CA SER A 34 -15.71 44.03 5.79
C SER A 34 -15.56 42.67 6.46
N LEU A 35 -16.58 41.84 6.36
CA LEU A 35 -16.50 40.42 6.65
C LEU A 35 -15.74 39.70 5.50
N ALA A 36 -14.49 40.11 5.28
CA ALA A 36 -13.54 39.26 4.58
C ALA A 36 -13.30 38.07 5.52
N LYS A 37 -14.04 36.98 5.32
CA LYS A 37 -13.67 35.69 5.88
C LYS A 37 -12.31 35.33 5.30
N ASN A 38 -11.25 35.62 6.06
CA ASN A 38 -9.95 35.03 5.84
C ASN A 38 -10.08 33.50 5.99
N PHE A 39 -10.33 32.80 4.88
CA PHE A 39 -10.08 31.37 4.76
C PHE A 39 -8.58 31.11 4.55
N GLY A 40 -7.75 31.78 5.31
CA GLY A 40 -6.32 31.57 5.38
C GLY A 40 -5.98 30.97 6.75
N GLY A 41 -6.54 29.81 7.08
CA GLY A 41 -5.97 29.01 8.15
C GLY A 41 -4.55 28.63 7.75
N ALA A 42 -3.55 28.86 8.65
CA ALA A 42 -2.22 28.32 8.45
C ALA A 42 -2.35 26.82 8.10
N PRO A 43 -1.55 26.30 7.17
CA PRO A 43 -1.62 24.89 6.84
C PRO A 43 -1.51 24.07 8.13
N ALA A 44 -2.39 23.09 8.29
CA ALA A 44 -2.40 22.24 9.48
C ALA A 44 -1.02 21.62 9.65
N THR A 45 -0.38 21.89 10.78
CA THR A 45 0.91 21.29 11.14
C THR A 45 0.64 20.03 11.94
N PHE A 46 1.26 18.93 11.55
CA PHE A 46 1.11 17.62 12.22
C PHE A 46 2.42 17.23 12.89
N THR A 47 2.36 16.70 14.10
CA THR A 47 3.46 15.94 14.69
C THR A 47 3.47 14.50 14.18
N VAL A 48 4.60 13.80 14.32
CA VAL A 48 4.71 12.36 14.03
C VAL A 48 3.64 11.58 14.79
N LYS A 49 3.43 11.90 16.09
CA LYS A 49 2.38 11.28 16.89
C LYS A 49 0.99 11.45 16.28
N GLN A 50 0.63 12.66 15.87
CA GLN A 50 -0.67 12.92 15.29
C GLN A 50 -0.91 12.16 13.99
N VAL A 51 0.11 12.02 13.13
CA VAL A 51 0.02 11.20 11.92
C VAL A 51 -0.20 9.73 12.27
N ILE A 52 0.53 9.21 13.27
CA ILE A 52 0.35 7.84 13.76
C ILE A 52 -1.05 7.65 14.33
N ASP A 53 -1.52 8.56 15.19
CA ASP A 53 -2.86 8.49 15.80
C ASP A 53 -3.97 8.48 14.73
N ILE A 54 -3.83 9.30 13.68
CA ILE A 54 -4.77 9.31 12.53
C ILE A 54 -4.76 7.96 11.82
N ALA A 55 -3.60 7.43 11.49
CA ALA A 55 -3.49 6.14 10.82
C ALA A 55 -4.06 5.00 11.69
N MET A 56 -3.76 4.99 12.98
CA MET A 56 -4.21 3.96 13.92
C MET A 56 -5.70 4.04 14.20
N SER A 57 -6.32 5.23 14.19
CA SER A 57 -7.76 5.37 14.40
C SER A 57 -8.61 4.76 13.27
N GLU A 58 -8.02 4.58 12.11
CA GLU A 58 -8.67 4.04 10.91
C GLU A 58 -8.41 2.54 10.69
N THR A 59 -7.68 1.92 11.61
CA THR A 59 -7.37 0.48 11.58
C THR A 59 -7.89 -0.20 12.83
N PRO A 60 -8.22 -1.51 12.79
CA PRO A 60 -8.62 -2.26 13.98
C PRO A 60 -7.54 -2.35 15.06
N GLY A 61 -6.33 -1.81 14.78
CA GLY A 61 -5.14 -2.00 15.59
C GLY A 61 -4.47 -3.36 15.36
N PRO A 62 -3.26 -3.56 15.91
CA PRO A 62 -2.56 -4.82 15.79
C PRO A 62 -3.29 -5.94 16.54
N PRO A 63 -3.09 -7.21 16.15
CA PRO A 63 -3.57 -8.35 16.93
C PRO A 63 -3.09 -8.27 18.38
N PRO A 64 -3.84 -8.85 19.35
CA PRO A 64 -3.41 -8.89 20.74
C PRO A 64 -2.03 -9.52 20.91
N GLY A 65 -1.17 -8.90 21.73
CA GLY A 65 0.17 -9.36 21.99
C GLY A 65 1.25 -8.33 21.64
N ARG A 66 2.45 -8.80 21.30
CA ARG A 66 3.56 -7.94 20.90
C ARG A 66 3.38 -7.48 19.45
N THR A 67 3.42 -6.16 19.22
CA THR A 67 3.40 -5.58 17.87
C THR A 67 4.77 -5.02 17.48
N VAL A 68 5.04 -5.02 16.17
CA VAL A 68 6.20 -4.35 15.57
C VAL A 68 5.89 -2.91 15.13
N ASP A 69 4.64 -2.45 15.25
CA ASP A 69 4.19 -1.11 14.89
C ASP A 69 4.70 -0.07 15.90
N GLN A 70 5.93 0.37 15.72
CA GLN A 70 6.62 1.25 16.66
C GLN A 70 7.45 2.29 15.91
N ILE A 71 7.72 3.42 16.60
CA ILE A 71 8.71 4.37 16.13
C ILE A 71 10.11 3.73 16.22
N ARG A 72 10.87 3.83 15.13
CA ARG A 72 12.21 3.21 15.02
C ARG A 72 13.33 4.24 14.99
N ALA A 73 13.01 5.47 14.59
CA ALA A 73 13.92 6.60 14.60
C ALA A 73 13.10 7.90 14.75
N GLY A 74 13.74 8.98 15.22
CA GLY A 74 13.12 10.28 15.41
C GLY A 74 12.30 10.38 16.70
N SER A 75 11.46 11.42 16.79
CA SER A 75 10.64 11.72 17.96
C SER A 75 9.16 11.86 17.60
N LEU A 76 8.27 11.43 18.50
CA LEU A 76 6.82 11.57 18.35
C LEU A 76 6.34 13.01 18.27
N ASP A 77 7.05 13.92 18.94
CA ASP A 77 6.72 15.37 18.99
C ASP A 77 7.28 16.16 17.82
N GLN A 78 8.09 15.52 16.96
CA GLN A 78 8.68 16.14 15.79
C GLN A 78 7.62 16.60 14.81
N GLN A 79 7.74 17.85 14.31
CA GLN A 79 6.88 18.37 13.25
C GLN A 79 7.17 17.67 11.93
N VAL A 80 6.10 17.25 11.24
CA VAL A 80 6.18 16.57 9.94
C VAL A 80 6.18 17.60 8.82
N THR A 81 7.13 17.50 7.89
CA THR A 81 7.23 18.35 6.68
C THR A 81 6.73 17.65 5.42
N GLY A 82 6.69 16.34 5.45
CA GLY A 82 6.20 15.47 4.39
C GLY A 82 6.38 14.00 4.79
N ILE A 83 5.63 13.13 4.15
CA ILE A 83 5.57 11.70 4.47
C ILE A 83 5.99 10.89 3.26
N VAL A 84 6.83 9.88 3.49
CA VAL A 84 7.15 8.83 2.52
C VAL A 84 6.61 7.50 3.02
N THR A 85 5.91 6.73 2.18
CA THR A 85 5.58 5.32 2.43
C THR A 85 6.51 4.42 1.62
N THR A 86 6.89 3.28 2.15
CA THR A 86 7.80 2.31 1.51
C THR A 86 7.68 0.93 2.15
N THR A 87 8.09 -0.12 1.46
CA THR A 87 8.22 -1.44 2.10
C THR A 87 9.41 -1.45 3.05
N PHE A 88 10.62 -1.16 2.57
CA PHE A 88 11.84 -1.11 3.38
C PHE A 88 12.47 0.30 3.38
N PRO A 89 12.79 0.89 4.54
CA PRO A 89 13.44 2.20 4.61
C PRO A 89 14.95 2.05 4.37
N THR A 90 15.33 1.70 3.14
CA THR A 90 16.74 1.58 2.72
C THR A 90 17.44 2.94 2.74
N ILE A 91 18.78 2.97 2.74
CA ILE A 91 19.55 4.22 2.63
C ILE A 91 19.17 4.99 1.37
N GLU A 92 18.86 4.29 0.27
CA GLU A 92 18.38 4.92 -0.97
C GLU A 92 17.03 5.61 -0.78
N VAL A 93 16.07 4.95 -0.12
CA VAL A 93 14.76 5.52 0.22
C VAL A 93 14.91 6.73 1.13
N ILE A 94 15.76 6.64 2.16
CA ILE A 94 16.04 7.75 3.08
C ILE A 94 16.58 8.96 2.30
N ASN A 95 17.57 8.76 1.42
CA ASN A 95 18.13 9.82 0.58
C ASN A 95 17.08 10.43 -0.38
N LYS A 96 16.19 9.63 -0.93
CA LYS A 96 15.06 10.12 -1.76
C LYS A 96 14.06 10.91 -0.91
N ALA A 97 13.75 10.47 0.32
CA ALA A 97 12.88 11.19 1.24
C ALA A 97 13.45 12.58 1.56
N ILE A 98 14.76 12.68 1.84
CA ILE A 98 15.46 13.96 2.05
C ILE A 98 15.30 14.86 0.81
N LYS A 99 15.51 14.32 -0.39
CA LYS A 99 15.41 15.10 -1.64
C LYS A 99 14.02 15.67 -1.90
N VAL A 100 12.96 14.99 -1.46
CA VAL A 100 11.58 15.47 -1.62
C VAL A 100 11.10 16.31 -0.43
N GLY A 101 11.96 16.58 0.56
CA GLY A 101 11.65 17.37 1.75
C GLY A 101 10.78 16.67 2.79
N ALA A 102 10.68 15.34 2.73
CA ALA A 102 9.95 14.55 3.70
C ALA A 102 10.85 14.14 4.87
N ASN A 103 10.34 14.29 6.08
CA ASN A 103 11.04 13.95 7.33
C ASN A 103 10.34 12.86 8.16
N MET A 104 9.28 12.23 7.61
CA MET A 104 8.66 11.06 8.20
C MET A 104 8.60 9.95 7.15
N ILE A 105 9.09 8.77 7.50
CA ILE A 105 9.00 7.56 6.69
C ILE A 105 8.08 6.57 7.42
N ILE A 106 7.04 6.13 6.74
CA ILE A 106 6.17 5.03 7.16
C ILE A 106 6.63 3.79 6.40
N SER A 107 7.31 2.89 7.08
CA SER A 107 7.79 1.65 6.50
C SER A 107 6.92 0.47 6.92
N HIS A 108 6.73 -0.48 6.00
CA HIS A 108 6.06 -1.73 6.35
C HIS A 108 7.01 -2.64 7.12
N GLU A 109 8.23 -2.76 6.64
CA GLU A 109 9.26 -3.65 7.15
C GLU A 109 10.36 -2.96 7.96
N ALA A 110 11.22 -3.79 8.55
CA ALA A 110 12.25 -3.38 9.48
C ALA A 110 13.28 -2.40 8.88
N ALA A 111 13.69 -1.43 9.69
CA ALA A 111 14.72 -0.44 9.34
C ALA A 111 16.14 -0.97 9.58
N PHE A 112 16.34 -1.85 10.58
CA PHE A 112 17.66 -2.20 11.13
C PHE A 112 18.02 -3.69 11.02
N TYR A 113 17.58 -4.36 9.96
CA TYR A 113 18.03 -5.71 9.53
C TYR A 113 17.89 -6.82 10.57
N ASN A 114 16.98 -6.68 11.55
CA ASN A 114 16.69 -7.71 12.54
C ASN A 114 15.19 -7.72 12.89
N LEU A 115 14.70 -8.87 13.38
CA LEU A 115 13.27 -9.08 13.66
C LEU A 115 12.67 -8.08 14.66
N ASP A 116 13.46 -7.69 15.68
CA ASP A 116 13.01 -6.72 16.67
C ASP A 116 13.12 -5.28 16.16
N ASP A 117 13.73 -5.10 15.00
CA ASP A 117 13.99 -3.79 14.38
C ASP A 117 14.68 -2.82 15.35
N ASN A 118 15.71 -3.31 16.02
CA ASN A 118 16.42 -2.61 17.08
C ASN A 118 17.89 -2.36 16.67
N ALA A 119 18.23 -1.10 16.42
CA ALA A 119 19.58 -0.69 16.05
C ALA A 119 20.62 -1.05 17.14
N ALA A 120 20.25 -1.01 18.42
CA ALA A 120 21.19 -1.28 19.53
C ALA A 120 21.71 -2.71 19.53
N ARG A 121 21.01 -3.67 18.89
CA ARG A 121 21.49 -5.06 18.73
C ARG A 121 22.68 -5.20 17.79
N MET A 122 22.88 -4.19 16.93
CA MET A 122 23.93 -4.17 15.91
C MET A 122 24.71 -2.86 15.94
N LYS A 123 24.86 -2.28 17.15
CA LYS A 123 25.47 -0.95 17.36
C LYS A 123 26.89 -0.79 16.79
N ASP A 124 27.63 -1.91 16.65
CA ASP A 124 29.00 -1.92 16.15
C ASP A 124 29.09 -2.10 14.64
N ASP A 125 27.95 -2.35 13.96
CA ASP A 125 27.88 -2.46 12.50
C ASP A 125 27.96 -1.07 11.86
N ASP A 126 28.87 -0.93 10.88
CA ASP A 126 29.14 0.38 10.24
C ASP A 126 27.96 0.89 9.41
N ILE A 127 27.13 -0.02 8.86
CA ILE A 127 25.94 0.34 8.09
C ILE A 127 24.87 0.90 9.04
N ILE A 128 24.68 0.29 10.21
CA ILE A 128 23.77 0.78 11.24
C ILE A 128 24.19 2.16 11.75
N LYS A 129 25.48 2.34 12.04
CA LYS A 129 26.01 3.65 12.45
C LYS A 129 25.73 4.71 11.39
N TYR A 130 26.12 4.45 10.15
CA TYR A 130 25.89 5.38 9.04
C TYR A 130 24.40 5.72 8.87
N LYS A 131 23.53 4.70 8.91
CA LYS A 131 22.09 4.89 8.74
C LYS A 131 21.50 5.71 9.89
N THR A 132 21.92 5.44 11.13
CA THR A 132 21.48 6.19 12.32
C THR A 132 21.92 7.65 12.23
N GLU A 133 23.19 7.92 11.92
CA GLU A 133 23.70 9.30 11.74
C GLU A 133 22.97 10.04 10.61
N LEU A 134 22.66 9.35 9.50
CA LEU A 134 21.92 9.93 8.38
C LEU A 134 20.51 10.36 8.81
N LEU A 135 19.81 9.52 9.59
CA LEU A 135 18.48 9.79 10.12
C LEU A 135 18.49 10.96 11.11
N GLU A 136 19.43 10.95 12.07
CA GLU A 136 19.59 11.99 13.09
C GLU A 136 19.92 13.34 12.46
N LYS A 137 20.95 13.41 11.59
CA LYS A 137 21.38 14.62 10.89
C LYS A 137 20.24 15.30 10.13
N ASN A 138 19.35 14.51 9.53
CA ASN A 138 18.25 15.01 8.72
C ASN A 138 16.91 15.05 9.48
N LYS A 139 16.93 14.74 10.78
CA LYS A 139 15.73 14.71 11.64
C LYS A 139 14.61 13.88 11.03
N ILE A 140 14.93 12.67 10.56
CA ILE A 140 13.95 11.78 9.94
C ILE A 140 13.39 10.83 10.99
N ALA A 141 12.06 10.81 11.11
CA ALA A 141 11.34 9.80 11.87
C ALA A 141 11.02 8.60 11.00
N ILE A 142 11.19 7.39 11.53
CA ILE A 142 10.72 6.15 10.91
C ILE A 142 9.69 5.51 11.84
N TRP A 143 8.48 5.29 11.31
CA TRP A 143 7.44 4.49 11.97
C TRP A 143 7.22 3.22 11.17
N ARG A 144 7.35 2.06 11.83
CA ARG A 144 6.97 0.77 11.24
C ARG A 144 5.47 0.57 11.40
N PHE A 145 4.78 0.34 10.28
CA PHE A 145 3.33 0.15 10.18
C PHE A 145 3.05 -1.16 9.46
N HIS A 146 3.10 -2.26 10.18
CA HIS A 146 3.03 -3.62 9.66
C HIS A 146 1.77 -4.35 10.14
N ASP A 147 1.70 -4.65 11.44
CA ASP A 147 0.64 -5.50 11.98
C ASP A 147 -0.74 -4.86 11.83
N SER A 148 -0.86 -3.58 12.13
CA SER A 148 -2.11 -2.84 11.97
C SER A 148 -2.49 -2.64 10.50
N TRP A 149 -1.51 -2.56 9.59
CA TRP A 149 -1.78 -2.47 8.16
C TRP A 149 -2.28 -3.80 7.58
N HIS A 150 -1.79 -4.92 8.09
CA HIS A 150 -2.36 -6.24 7.83
C HIS A 150 -3.73 -6.45 8.50
N ALA A 151 -3.95 -5.86 9.65
CA ALA A 151 -5.25 -5.91 10.34
C ALA A 151 -6.33 -5.03 9.68
N HIS A 152 -5.94 -4.05 8.85
CA HIS A 152 -6.86 -3.22 8.06
C HIS A 152 -7.82 -4.09 7.24
N LYS A 153 -9.03 -3.61 7.01
CA LYS A 153 -10.06 -4.37 6.28
C LYS A 153 -10.49 -3.62 5.01
N PRO A 154 -10.14 -4.15 3.83
CA PRO A 154 -9.28 -5.32 3.54
C PRO A 154 -7.84 -5.13 3.99
N ASP A 155 -7.07 -6.23 4.22
CA ASP A 155 -5.62 -6.20 4.46
C ASP A 155 -4.93 -5.26 3.48
N GLY A 156 -4.22 -4.23 3.99
CA GLY A 156 -3.73 -3.13 3.16
C GLY A 156 -2.70 -3.56 2.11
N ILE A 157 -1.88 -4.56 2.43
CA ILE A 157 -0.87 -5.12 1.52
C ILE A 157 -1.55 -5.94 0.42
N THR A 158 -2.40 -6.88 0.79
CA THR A 158 -3.13 -7.73 -0.18
C THR A 158 -4.03 -6.87 -1.06
N TRP A 159 -4.77 -5.94 -0.48
CA TRP A 159 -5.69 -5.06 -1.21
C TRP A 159 -4.96 -4.18 -2.22
N GLY A 160 -3.88 -3.48 -1.82
CA GLY A 160 -3.10 -2.66 -2.73
C GLY A 160 -2.53 -3.47 -3.90
N THR A 161 -2.10 -4.71 -3.63
CA THR A 161 -1.62 -5.63 -4.67
C THR A 161 -2.75 -6.05 -5.62
N LEU A 162 -3.95 -6.37 -5.11
CA LEU A 162 -5.10 -6.67 -5.95
C LEU A 162 -5.51 -5.49 -6.83
N VAL A 163 -5.56 -4.28 -6.27
CA VAL A 163 -5.84 -3.05 -7.04
C VAL A 163 -4.81 -2.84 -8.15
N LYS A 164 -3.53 -3.00 -7.84
CA LYS A 164 -2.45 -2.84 -8.82
C LYS A 164 -2.52 -3.86 -9.95
N LEU A 165 -2.94 -5.08 -9.64
CA LEU A 165 -3.16 -6.15 -10.63
C LEU A 165 -4.47 -5.99 -11.42
N GLY A 166 -5.43 -5.16 -10.96
CA GLY A 166 -6.78 -5.04 -11.52
C GLY A 166 -7.68 -6.23 -11.16
N TRP A 167 -7.44 -6.82 -10.01
CA TRP A 167 -8.14 -8.01 -9.50
C TRP A 167 -8.95 -7.73 -8.22
N GLU A 168 -9.06 -6.48 -7.77
CA GLU A 168 -9.81 -6.07 -6.57
C GLU A 168 -11.28 -6.50 -6.57
N LYS A 169 -11.90 -6.55 -7.74
CA LYS A 169 -13.29 -7.00 -7.91
C LYS A 169 -13.52 -8.50 -7.64
N TYR A 170 -12.44 -9.27 -7.52
CA TYR A 170 -12.49 -10.71 -7.19
C TYR A 170 -12.18 -10.96 -5.71
N TYR A 171 -11.97 -9.92 -4.93
CA TYR A 171 -11.74 -10.01 -3.49
C TYR A 171 -12.96 -10.61 -2.78
N ASN A 172 -12.71 -11.56 -1.89
CA ASN A 172 -13.72 -12.16 -1.03
C ASN A 172 -13.30 -12.01 0.44
N PRO A 173 -14.05 -11.30 1.28
CA PRO A 173 -13.70 -11.12 2.69
C PRO A 173 -13.69 -12.43 3.51
N ALA A 174 -14.39 -13.48 3.05
CA ALA A 174 -14.34 -14.81 3.69
C ALA A 174 -13.03 -15.56 3.41
N THR A 175 -12.37 -15.25 2.30
CA THR A 175 -11.07 -15.83 1.90
C THR A 175 -10.12 -14.71 1.45
N PRO A 176 -9.68 -13.82 2.36
CA PRO A 176 -9.11 -12.51 1.99
C PRO A 176 -7.78 -12.60 1.21
N LYS A 177 -7.10 -13.73 1.28
CA LYS A 177 -5.84 -13.99 0.54
C LYS A 177 -6.04 -14.87 -0.70
N ILE A 178 -7.26 -15.28 -1.01
CA ILE A 178 -7.56 -16.14 -2.15
C ILE A 178 -8.58 -15.46 -3.06
N ILE A 179 -8.28 -15.40 -4.35
CA ILE A 179 -9.22 -14.94 -5.37
C ILE A 179 -9.53 -16.05 -6.39
N THR A 180 -10.69 -15.94 -7.01
CA THR A 180 -11.07 -16.81 -8.13
C THR A 180 -11.38 -15.94 -9.34
N LEU A 181 -10.61 -16.10 -10.41
CA LEU A 181 -10.84 -15.41 -11.66
C LEU A 181 -12.10 -15.96 -12.36
N PRO A 182 -12.88 -15.14 -13.08
CA PRO A 182 -14.07 -15.61 -13.79
C PRO A 182 -13.70 -16.61 -14.89
N ASN A 183 -12.62 -16.34 -15.63
CA ASN A 183 -12.06 -17.21 -16.65
C ASN A 183 -10.62 -17.57 -16.30
N PRO A 184 -10.19 -18.82 -16.53
CA PRO A 184 -8.79 -19.19 -16.35
C PRO A 184 -7.88 -18.39 -17.29
N ILE A 185 -6.70 -18.06 -16.81
CA ILE A 185 -5.58 -17.54 -17.61
C ILE A 185 -4.44 -18.55 -17.58
N THR A 186 -3.49 -18.49 -18.52
CA THR A 186 -2.31 -19.37 -18.43
C THR A 186 -1.34 -18.87 -17.34
N LEU A 187 -0.50 -19.75 -16.80
CA LEU A 187 0.56 -19.34 -15.87
C LEU A 187 1.48 -18.27 -16.52
N GLN A 188 1.75 -18.39 -17.83
CA GLN A 188 2.51 -17.37 -18.57
C GLN A 188 1.84 -15.99 -18.53
N GLN A 189 0.51 -15.94 -18.68
CA GLN A 189 -0.23 -14.68 -18.59
C GLN A 189 -0.18 -14.11 -17.17
N ALA A 190 -0.29 -14.96 -16.14
CA ALA A 190 -0.12 -14.54 -14.75
C ALA A 190 1.28 -13.98 -14.49
N VAL A 191 2.34 -14.64 -14.97
CA VAL A 191 3.72 -14.19 -14.91
C VAL A 191 3.89 -12.82 -15.59
N THR A 192 3.39 -12.68 -16.79
CA THR A 192 3.47 -11.42 -17.54
C THR A 192 2.76 -10.28 -16.81
N LEU A 193 1.55 -10.55 -16.30
CA LEU A 193 0.76 -9.56 -15.58
C LEU A 193 1.46 -9.11 -14.29
N THR A 194 1.94 -10.05 -13.47
CA THR A 194 2.63 -9.73 -12.21
C THR A 194 3.91 -8.96 -12.47
N LYS A 195 4.74 -9.36 -13.44
CA LYS A 195 5.94 -8.62 -13.82
C LYS A 195 5.61 -7.18 -14.24
N THR A 196 4.65 -7.02 -15.13
CA THR A 196 4.31 -5.70 -15.69
C THR A 196 3.67 -4.79 -14.66
N ARG A 197 2.69 -5.30 -13.90
CA ARG A 197 1.90 -4.48 -12.98
C ARG A 197 2.61 -4.19 -11.67
N LEU A 198 3.38 -5.14 -11.15
CA LEU A 198 4.12 -4.97 -9.89
C LEU A 198 5.56 -4.50 -10.10
N GLY A 199 5.99 -4.29 -11.36
CA GLY A 199 7.35 -3.81 -11.65
C GLY A 199 8.45 -4.83 -11.34
N ALA A 200 8.13 -6.14 -11.35
CA ALA A 200 9.11 -7.18 -11.09
C ALA A 200 10.03 -7.36 -12.32
N PRO A 201 11.35 -7.12 -12.21
CA PRO A 201 12.25 -7.29 -13.35
C PRO A 201 12.34 -8.76 -13.79
N GLN A 202 12.33 -9.67 -12.83
CA GLN A 202 12.25 -11.12 -13.01
C GLN A 202 11.45 -11.76 -11.88
N VAL A 203 10.97 -12.98 -12.13
CA VAL A 203 10.27 -13.82 -11.14
C VAL A 203 10.76 -15.26 -11.26
N ARG A 204 10.73 -16.00 -10.15
CA ARG A 204 10.96 -17.44 -10.15
C ARG A 204 9.62 -18.15 -10.28
N VAL A 205 9.57 -19.23 -11.03
CA VAL A 205 8.31 -19.95 -11.35
C VAL A 205 8.50 -21.44 -11.19
N ILE A 206 7.50 -22.10 -10.60
CA ILE A 206 7.36 -23.57 -10.61
C ILE A 206 6.04 -23.90 -11.28
N GLY A 207 6.08 -24.74 -12.30
CA GLY A 207 4.94 -25.21 -13.07
C GLY A 207 5.06 -24.97 -14.57
N ASP A 208 4.20 -25.65 -15.35
CA ASP A 208 4.13 -25.47 -16.80
C ASP A 208 3.43 -24.15 -17.16
N LEU A 209 4.13 -23.29 -17.88
CA LEU A 209 3.67 -21.95 -18.28
C LEU A 209 2.39 -21.96 -19.12
N LYS A 210 2.08 -23.08 -19.80
CA LYS A 210 0.89 -23.23 -20.64
C LYS A 210 -0.36 -23.64 -19.84
N LYS A 211 -0.19 -24.15 -18.62
CA LYS A 211 -1.31 -24.65 -17.80
C LYS A 211 -2.18 -23.51 -17.29
N PRO A 212 -3.51 -23.74 -17.19
CA PRO A 212 -4.45 -22.75 -16.70
C PRO A 212 -4.29 -22.51 -15.19
N VAL A 213 -4.62 -21.29 -14.77
CA VAL A 213 -4.78 -20.87 -13.38
C VAL A 213 -6.08 -20.08 -13.25
N LYS A 214 -6.86 -20.36 -12.22
CA LYS A 214 -8.14 -19.71 -11.92
C LYS A 214 -8.20 -19.27 -10.47
N THR A 215 -7.82 -20.14 -9.54
CA THR A 215 -7.78 -19.85 -8.09
C THR A 215 -6.35 -19.49 -7.70
N ILE A 216 -6.18 -18.29 -7.12
CA ILE A 216 -4.86 -17.71 -6.82
C ILE A 216 -4.81 -17.41 -5.33
N TYR A 217 -3.79 -17.92 -4.65
CA TYR A 217 -3.47 -17.64 -3.25
C TYR A 217 -2.27 -16.70 -3.14
N PHE A 218 -2.42 -15.61 -2.39
CA PHE A 218 -1.38 -14.61 -2.15
C PHE A 218 -0.69 -14.87 -0.81
N THR A 219 0.63 -15.03 -0.85
CA THR A 219 1.52 -15.13 0.31
C THR A 219 2.61 -14.06 0.18
N LEU A 220 2.16 -12.77 0.22
CA LEU A 220 3.01 -11.62 0.04
C LEU A 220 3.96 -11.45 1.24
N GLY A 221 5.09 -10.79 1.05
CA GLY A 221 6.12 -10.69 2.07
C GLY A 221 6.80 -12.03 2.34
N SER A 222 6.97 -12.38 3.61
CA SER A 222 7.57 -13.64 4.06
C SER A 222 6.62 -14.41 4.97
N VAL A 223 5.92 -15.39 4.41
CA VAL A 223 4.94 -16.22 5.12
C VAL A 223 5.53 -17.58 5.43
N LEU A 224 5.33 -18.07 6.66
CA LEU A 224 5.87 -19.36 7.11
C LEU A 224 5.21 -20.53 6.37
N SER A 225 5.99 -21.57 6.06
CA SER A 225 5.49 -22.79 5.42
C SER A 225 4.40 -23.48 6.25
N THR A 226 4.47 -23.37 7.57
CA THR A 226 3.46 -23.89 8.50
C THR A 226 2.09 -23.24 8.35
N GLU A 227 2.02 -22.04 7.76
CA GLU A 227 0.78 -21.36 7.41
C GLU A 227 0.37 -21.66 5.96
N VAL A 228 1.33 -21.70 5.05
CA VAL A 228 1.08 -21.85 3.61
C VAL A 228 0.65 -23.28 3.25
N ILE A 229 1.34 -24.30 3.76
CA ILE A 229 1.10 -25.70 3.39
C ILE A 229 -0.32 -26.18 3.73
N PRO A 230 -0.88 -25.91 4.93
CA PRO A 230 -2.27 -26.28 5.23
C PRO A 230 -3.29 -25.66 4.25
N ILE A 231 -3.10 -24.41 3.84
CA ILE A 231 -3.97 -23.75 2.87
C ILE A 231 -3.85 -24.41 1.48
N ILE A 232 -2.63 -24.77 1.07
CA ILE A 232 -2.47 -25.53 -0.19
C ILE A 232 -3.23 -26.86 -0.15
N GLN A 233 -3.26 -27.51 1.00
CA GLN A 233 -3.94 -28.81 1.17
C GLN A 233 -5.47 -28.68 1.18
N SER A 234 -6.01 -27.67 1.87
CA SER A 234 -7.46 -27.45 2.00
C SER A 234 -8.06 -26.80 0.76
N GLU A 235 -7.46 -25.70 0.29
CA GLU A 235 -8.03 -24.85 -0.76
C GLU A 235 -7.59 -25.26 -2.17
N LYS A 236 -6.47 -25.98 -2.28
CA LYS A 236 -5.90 -26.47 -3.55
C LYS A 236 -5.82 -25.39 -4.64
N PRO A 237 -5.24 -24.22 -4.36
CA PRO A 237 -5.16 -23.14 -5.32
C PRO A 237 -4.37 -23.56 -6.57
N ASP A 238 -4.76 -23.06 -7.74
CA ASP A 238 -4.02 -23.31 -8.98
C ASP A 238 -2.67 -22.62 -9.00
N LEU A 239 -2.56 -21.48 -8.32
CA LEU A 239 -1.37 -20.64 -8.30
C LEU A 239 -1.17 -20.04 -6.91
N ILE A 240 0.07 -20.04 -6.45
CA ILE A 240 0.53 -19.22 -5.32
C ILE A 240 1.37 -18.08 -5.86
N ILE A 241 1.05 -16.83 -5.49
CA ILE A 241 1.89 -15.67 -5.72
C ILE A 241 2.52 -15.28 -4.39
N SER A 242 3.83 -15.48 -4.27
CA SER A 242 4.59 -15.33 -3.02
C SER A 242 5.58 -14.17 -3.11
N GLY A 243 5.83 -13.50 -2.01
CA GLY A 243 6.97 -12.59 -1.87
C GLY A 243 8.26 -13.37 -1.72
N GLU A 244 8.48 -13.95 -0.56
CA GLU A 244 9.58 -14.89 -0.30
C GLU A 244 9.03 -16.32 -0.18
N SER A 245 9.79 -17.27 -0.68
CA SER A 245 9.54 -18.69 -0.47
C SER A 245 10.84 -19.39 -0.23
N ARG A 246 10.96 -20.06 0.90
CA ARG A 246 12.09 -20.93 1.17
C ARG A 246 12.05 -22.10 0.21
N GLU A 247 13.12 -22.29 -0.57
CA GLU A 247 13.16 -23.30 -1.64
C GLU A 247 12.91 -24.71 -1.10
N TRP A 248 13.57 -25.06 0.02
CA TRP A 248 13.46 -26.39 0.63
C TRP A 248 12.13 -26.67 1.36
N GLU A 249 11.28 -25.67 1.52
CA GLU A 249 9.95 -25.82 2.13
C GLU A 249 8.86 -25.79 1.03
N VAL A 250 8.19 -24.65 0.84
CA VAL A 250 7.08 -24.49 -0.11
C VAL A 250 7.54 -24.73 -1.55
N GLY A 251 8.76 -24.30 -1.91
CA GLY A 251 9.29 -24.46 -3.26
C GLY A 251 9.35 -25.91 -3.70
N LEU A 252 10.12 -26.76 -2.98
CA LEU A 252 10.23 -28.20 -3.31
C LEU A 252 8.90 -28.92 -3.18
N ARG A 253 8.09 -28.59 -2.16
CA ARG A 253 6.75 -29.20 -2.03
C ARG A 253 5.87 -28.93 -3.25
N VAL A 254 5.89 -27.72 -3.81
CA VAL A 254 5.13 -27.41 -5.02
C VAL A 254 5.72 -28.15 -6.23
N GLN A 255 7.04 -28.21 -6.35
CA GLN A 255 7.73 -28.95 -7.42
C GLN A 255 7.36 -30.44 -7.39
N ASP A 256 7.45 -31.08 -6.24
CA ASP A 256 7.06 -32.49 -6.09
C ASP A 256 5.57 -32.71 -6.39
N GLY A 257 4.71 -31.77 -5.96
CA GLY A 257 3.31 -31.77 -6.30
C GLY A 257 3.07 -31.75 -7.82
N VAL A 258 3.78 -30.88 -8.55
CA VAL A 258 3.70 -30.82 -10.02
C VAL A 258 4.16 -32.14 -10.65
N MET A 259 5.23 -32.76 -10.13
CA MET A 259 5.69 -34.08 -10.63
C MET A 259 4.67 -35.19 -10.35
N MET A 260 3.90 -35.09 -9.27
CA MET A 260 2.80 -36.01 -8.95
C MET A 260 1.51 -35.70 -9.74
N GLY A 261 1.50 -34.69 -10.59
CA GLY A 261 0.31 -34.29 -11.36
C GLY A 261 -0.66 -33.38 -10.61
N LEU A 262 -0.27 -32.83 -9.45
CA LEU A 262 -1.07 -31.82 -8.76
C LEU A 262 -1.03 -30.48 -9.49
N ASN A 263 -2.08 -29.68 -9.31
CA ASN A 263 -2.29 -28.49 -10.13
C ASN A 263 -1.64 -27.20 -9.59
N THR A 264 -1.21 -27.16 -8.31
CA THR A 264 -0.68 -25.95 -7.70
C THR A 264 0.67 -25.54 -8.31
N LYS A 265 0.79 -24.29 -8.72
CA LYS A 265 1.98 -23.65 -9.28
C LYS A 265 2.45 -22.54 -8.35
N LEU A 266 3.66 -22.01 -8.55
CA LEU A 266 4.22 -20.95 -7.73
C LEU A 266 4.89 -19.87 -8.60
N ILE A 267 4.63 -18.61 -8.25
CA ILE A 267 5.39 -17.43 -8.67
C ILE A 267 6.02 -16.82 -7.40
N VAL A 268 7.33 -16.57 -7.43
CA VAL A 268 8.04 -15.84 -6.35
C VAL A 268 8.53 -14.52 -6.90
N LEU A 269 8.04 -13.41 -6.30
CA LEU A 269 8.26 -12.03 -6.75
C LEU A 269 9.51 -11.39 -6.12
N GLY A 270 9.83 -11.76 -4.89
CA GLY A 270 10.69 -11.05 -3.96
C GLY A 270 9.88 -10.23 -2.97
N HIS A 271 10.37 -10.09 -1.75
CA HIS A 271 9.65 -9.51 -0.61
C HIS A 271 9.13 -8.10 -0.94
N ALA A 272 10.04 -7.14 -1.12
CA ALA A 272 9.68 -5.75 -1.38
C ALA A 272 8.68 -5.62 -2.54
N ILE A 273 8.98 -6.24 -3.68
CA ILE A 273 8.15 -6.14 -4.89
C ILE A 273 6.71 -6.63 -4.62
N SER A 274 6.56 -7.65 -3.78
CA SER A 274 5.24 -8.22 -3.48
C SER A 274 4.37 -7.30 -2.64
N GLU A 275 4.96 -6.36 -1.88
CA GLU A 275 4.28 -5.49 -0.92
C GLU A 275 4.27 -4.01 -1.29
N GLU A 276 5.10 -3.59 -2.27
CA GLU A 276 5.19 -2.18 -2.68
C GLU A 276 3.83 -1.59 -3.07
N ALA A 277 3.00 -2.36 -3.78
CA ALA A 277 1.66 -1.89 -4.16
C ALA A 277 0.75 -1.63 -2.94
N GLY A 278 0.93 -2.38 -1.85
CA GLY A 278 0.27 -2.15 -0.58
C GLY A 278 0.72 -0.86 0.09
N MET A 279 2.00 -0.50 -0.02
CA MET A 279 2.54 0.75 0.52
C MET A 279 2.27 1.96 -0.38
N GLU A 280 2.14 1.78 -1.69
CA GLU A 280 1.58 2.79 -2.61
C GLU A 280 0.11 3.06 -2.26
N TYR A 281 -0.67 2.03 -1.97
CA TYR A 281 -2.03 2.16 -1.48
C TYR A 281 -2.08 2.91 -0.13
N ALA A 282 -1.18 2.62 0.80
CA ALA A 282 -1.08 3.33 2.08
C ALA A 282 -0.85 4.84 1.89
N ALA A 283 -0.01 5.25 0.93
CA ALA A 283 0.17 6.67 0.61
C ALA A 283 -1.14 7.33 0.17
N ASN A 284 -1.84 6.70 -0.78
CA ASN A 284 -3.10 7.21 -1.32
C ASN A 284 -4.22 7.23 -0.26
N TRP A 285 -4.24 6.24 0.62
CA TRP A 285 -5.20 6.13 1.71
C TRP A 285 -4.96 7.19 2.82
N LEU A 286 -3.69 7.48 3.13
CA LEU A 286 -3.33 8.44 4.18
C LEU A 286 -3.43 9.90 3.72
N ALA A 287 -3.10 10.20 2.45
CA ALA A 287 -3.02 11.57 1.94
C ALA A 287 -4.25 12.45 2.22
N PRO A 288 -5.51 11.99 2.01
CA PRO A 288 -6.68 12.82 2.30
C PRO A 288 -6.90 13.08 3.80
N LYS A 289 -6.28 12.31 4.69
CA LYS A 289 -6.43 12.39 6.15
C LYS A 289 -5.46 13.37 6.81
N VAL A 290 -4.36 13.69 6.14
CA VAL A 290 -3.29 14.59 6.61
C VAL A 290 -3.15 15.80 5.68
N GLN A 291 -4.28 16.48 5.43
CA GLN A 291 -4.34 17.61 4.50
C GLN A 291 -3.31 18.69 4.85
N GLY A 292 -2.57 19.14 3.84
CA GLY A 292 -1.47 20.08 3.99
C GLY A 292 -0.09 19.41 4.02
N LEU A 293 -0.01 18.09 4.24
CA LEU A 293 1.22 17.32 4.09
C LEU A 293 1.25 16.59 2.73
N LYS A 294 2.41 16.63 2.08
CA LYS A 294 2.65 15.79 0.90
C LYS A 294 2.94 14.37 1.35
N VAL A 295 2.15 13.40 0.88
CA VAL A 295 2.40 11.96 1.07
C VAL A 295 2.86 11.38 -0.27
N THR A 296 4.01 10.71 -0.28
CA THR A 296 4.62 10.17 -1.49
C THR A 296 5.04 8.73 -1.25
N HIS A 297 4.69 7.82 -2.16
CA HIS A 297 5.27 6.48 -2.15
C HIS A 297 6.64 6.49 -2.83
N ILE A 298 7.64 5.88 -2.18
CA ILE A 298 8.98 5.65 -2.73
C ILE A 298 9.30 4.17 -2.58
N ALA A 299 9.34 3.47 -3.71
CA ALA A 299 9.63 2.05 -3.71
C ALA A 299 11.05 1.74 -3.21
N ALA A 300 11.16 0.72 -2.35
CA ALA A 300 12.44 0.19 -1.90
C ALA A 300 13.17 -0.55 -3.03
N GLY A 301 12.40 -1.12 -3.97
CA GLY A 301 12.92 -1.91 -5.06
C GLY A 301 13.46 -3.27 -4.62
N THR A 302 14.26 -3.91 -5.48
CA THR A 302 14.93 -5.16 -5.17
C THR A 302 16.44 -4.93 -4.94
N PRO A 303 17.04 -5.58 -3.93
CA PRO A 303 18.50 -5.49 -3.73
C PRO A 303 19.29 -6.30 -4.77
N PHE A 304 18.61 -7.16 -5.53
CA PHE A 304 19.25 -8.08 -6.48
C PHE A 304 19.35 -7.49 -7.88
N LYS A 305 20.47 -7.75 -8.53
CA LYS A 305 20.63 -7.58 -9.97
C LYS A 305 20.54 -8.95 -10.63
N TYR A 306 19.83 -9.02 -11.74
CA TYR A 306 19.71 -10.23 -12.54
C TYR A 306 20.71 -10.12 -13.71
N VAL A 307 21.64 -11.06 -13.79
CA VAL A 307 22.74 -11.10 -14.76
C VAL A 307 22.58 -12.27 -15.70
#